data_014ae9f321facdeeaed7f028f3ef5d04
#
_entry.id   014ae9f321facdeeaed7f028f3ef5d04
#
_cell.length_a   1.000
_cell.length_b   1.000
_cell.length_c   1.000
_cell.angle_alpha   90.00
_cell.angle_beta   90.00
_cell.angle_gamma   90.00
#
_symmetry.space_group_name_H-M   'P 1'
#
loop_
_entity.id
_entity.type
_entity.pdbx_description
1 polymer ?
#
loop_
_entity_poly.entity_id
_entity_poly.type
_entity_poly.pdbx_seq_one_letter_code
_entity_poly.pdbx_strand_id
1 'polypeptide(L)'
;MSELTRAARACAPLVHSSFVIPSAVNLSPARAPVRGPRGFTILELLLALAIIALLGTVLIGGAAQLLNDKPVSADEVFWKAVQQSRKSALKSGTEVRLTFLDDKDKGKAFIVNDGTAPQEFPLPAATTSDLVVSFLVAQKGGNAVLVGGTLVETQTIPFAVFYSDGTCTAFRAQFQRGTGVHMLEIDPWTCAPVLPPIDPNAPPPT
;
A
#
# COMPACT_ATOMS: atom_id res chain seq x y z
N MET A 1 -7.70 -5.26 53.43
CA MET A 1 -6.64 -6.16 53.86
C MET A 1 -5.66 -6.13 52.71
N SER A 2 -4.69 -5.19 52.80
CA SER A 2 -3.30 -5.36 53.22
C SER A 2 -2.59 -6.34 52.26
N GLU A 3 -1.57 -5.93 51.49
CA GLU A 3 -0.29 -5.39 51.92
C GLU A 3 0.48 -4.70 50.76
N LEU A 4 1.02 -3.56 51.10
CA LEU A 4 2.10 -2.86 50.47
C LEU A 4 3.43 -3.59 50.72
N THR A 5 4.21 -3.90 49.68
CA THR A 5 5.61 -4.24 49.85
C THR A 5 6.52 -3.25 49.18
N ARG A 6 7.14 -2.43 50.00
CA ARG A 6 8.27 -1.54 49.77
C ARG A 6 9.47 -2.34 49.25
N ALA A 7 10.09 -1.93 48.17
CA ALA A 7 11.45 -2.34 47.83
C ALA A 7 12.41 -1.13 47.94
N ALA A 8 13.41 -1.34 48.76
CA ALA A 8 14.37 -0.37 49.24
C ALA A 8 15.37 0.07 48.16
N ARG A 9 15.73 1.34 48.23
CA ARG A 9 16.88 1.96 47.53
C ARG A 9 18.19 1.45 48.21
N ALA A 10 19.07 0.88 47.39
CA ALA A 10 20.46 0.64 47.78
C ALA A 10 21.32 1.80 47.28
N CYS A 11 21.83 2.60 48.21
CA CYS A 11 22.91 3.58 48.01
C CYS A 11 24.22 2.82 47.87
N ALA A 12 24.99 3.01 46.83
CA ALA A 12 26.38 2.59 46.70
C ALA A 12 27.32 3.72 47.12
N PRO A 13 28.43 3.45 47.84
CA PRO A 13 29.32 4.45 48.37
C PRO A 13 30.30 4.99 47.32
N LEU A 14 30.52 6.30 47.38
CA LEU A 14 31.56 7.05 46.68
C LEU A 14 32.97 6.59 47.07
N VAL A 15 33.67 6.00 46.14
CA VAL A 15 35.12 5.74 46.27
C VAL A 15 35.88 7.03 45.95
N HIS A 16 36.47 7.60 47.02
CA HIS A 16 37.38 8.72 46.89
C HIS A 16 38.74 8.18 46.38
N SER A 17 39.04 8.42 45.13
CA SER A 17 40.37 8.15 44.55
C SER A 17 41.19 9.41 44.61
N SER A 18 42.16 9.43 45.54
CA SER A 18 43.16 10.51 45.67
C SER A 18 44.11 10.43 44.50
N PHE A 19 43.99 11.41 43.58
CA PHE A 19 44.87 11.54 42.45
C PHE A 19 46.06 12.40 42.82
N VAL A 20 47.23 11.77 42.92
CA VAL A 20 48.53 12.40 43.17
C VAL A 20 49.00 13.05 41.87
N ILE A 21 49.15 14.37 41.83
CA ILE A 21 49.65 15.14 40.69
C ILE A 21 51.18 15.06 40.70
N PRO A 22 51.86 14.46 39.72
CA PRO A 22 53.27 14.59 39.55
C PRO A 22 53.63 15.92 38.88
N SER A 23 54.68 16.52 39.39
CA SER A 23 55.28 17.80 39.06
C SER A 23 55.38 18.13 37.59
N ALA A 24 55.18 19.43 37.29
CA ALA A 24 55.21 20.10 36.00
C ALA A 24 56.46 19.74 35.18
N VAL A 25 56.25 19.06 34.07
CA VAL A 25 57.19 19.03 32.93
C VAL A 25 56.85 20.23 32.02
N ASN A 26 57.79 21.16 31.98
CA ASN A 26 57.75 22.37 31.16
C ASN A 26 57.95 21.97 29.68
N LEU A 27 56.87 21.58 28.99
CA LEU A 27 56.88 21.34 27.56
C LEU A 27 56.64 22.66 26.82
N SER A 28 57.69 23.21 26.24
CA SER A 28 57.57 24.32 25.27
C SER A 28 56.50 23.97 24.22
N PRO A 29 55.54 24.86 23.92
CA PRO A 29 54.56 24.59 22.90
C PRO A 29 55.24 24.57 21.53
N ALA A 30 55.42 23.40 20.96
CA ALA A 30 55.72 23.26 19.55
C ALA A 30 54.59 23.93 18.77
N ARG A 31 54.87 25.06 18.12
CA ARG A 31 53.95 25.73 17.22
C ARG A 31 53.52 24.78 16.14
N ALA A 32 52.32 24.20 16.28
CA ALA A 32 51.70 23.46 15.20
C ALA A 32 51.54 24.39 13.98
N PRO A 33 51.90 23.97 12.77
CA PRO A 33 51.70 24.78 11.58
C PRO A 33 50.20 25.03 11.42
N VAL A 34 49.80 26.30 11.48
CA VAL A 34 48.45 26.76 11.19
C VAL A 34 48.21 26.48 9.71
N ARG A 35 47.52 25.35 9.44
CA ARG A 35 47.01 25.05 8.09
C ARG A 35 45.97 26.13 7.78
N GLY A 36 46.35 27.09 6.94
CA GLY A 36 45.41 28.09 6.44
C GLY A 36 44.18 27.44 5.79
N PRO A 37 43.06 28.14 5.77
CA PRO A 37 41.84 27.65 5.13
C PRO A 37 42.13 27.33 3.66
N ARG A 38 42.10 26.06 3.29
CA ARG A 38 42.20 25.63 1.89
C ARG A 38 40.87 26.00 1.23
N GLY A 39 40.89 27.05 0.40
CA GLY A 39 39.76 27.38 -0.45
C GLY A 39 39.52 26.24 -1.46
N PHE A 40 38.26 25.99 -1.77
CA PHE A 40 37.88 25.04 -2.84
C PHE A 40 38.40 25.56 -4.18
N THR A 41 38.99 24.69 -4.96
CA THR A 41 39.38 25.01 -6.33
C THR A 41 38.16 24.99 -7.24
N ILE A 42 38.17 25.84 -8.29
CA ILE A 42 37.12 25.85 -9.30
C ILE A 42 36.97 24.46 -9.93
N LEU A 43 38.06 23.74 -10.11
CA LEU A 43 38.09 22.38 -10.64
C LEU A 43 37.34 21.41 -9.72
N GLU A 44 37.52 21.49 -8.41
CA GLU A 44 36.86 20.63 -7.42
C GLU A 44 35.33 20.86 -7.40
N LEU A 45 34.90 22.13 -7.54
CA LEU A 45 33.49 22.49 -7.60
C LEU A 45 32.86 21.99 -8.89
N LEU A 46 33.53 22.09 -10.05
CA LEU A 46 33.06 21.54 -11.32
C LEU A 46 32.99 20.03 -11.28
N LEU A 47 33.97 19.37 -10.68
CA LEU A 47 33.97 17.90 -10.53
C LEU A 47 32.82 17.45 -9.63
N ALA A 48 32.60 18.10 -8.50
CA ALA A 48 31.47 17.79 -7.62
C ALA A 48 30.12 17.94 -8.31
N LEU A 49 29.91 19.03 -9.07
CA LEU A 49 28.68 19.24 -9.84
C LEU A 49 28.51 18.16 -10.94
N ALA A 50 29.58 17.77 -11.61
CA ALA A 50 29.52 16.72 -12.62
C ALA A 50 29.11 15.36 -12.01
N ILE A 51 29.64 15.03 -10.82
CA ILE A 51 29.29 13.79 -10.12
C ILE A 51 27.81 13.82 -9.66
N ILE A 52 27.36 14.97 -9.09
CA ILE A 52 25.95 15.12 -8.67
C ILE A 52 25.01 14.98 -9.87
N ALA A 53 25.32 15.61 -10.99
CA ALA A 53 24.54 15.50 -12.21
C ALA A 53 24.48 14.04 -12.73
N LEU A 54 25.61 13.34 -12.72
CA LEU A 54 25.69 11.93 -13.13
C LEU A 54 24.83 11.04 -12.21
N LEU A 55 24.96 11.18 -10.91
CA LEU A 55 24.17 10.44 -9.93
C LEU A 55 22.67 10.75 -10.07
N GLY A 56 22.30 12.01 -10.31
CA GLY A 56 20.92 12.43 -10.52
C GLY A 56 20.28 11.73 -11.72
N THR A 57 20.98 11.62 -12.85
CA THR A 57 20.46 10.94 -14.04
C THR A 57 20.22 9.44 -13.81
N VAL A 58 21.12 8.77 -13.09
CA VAL A 58 21.00 7.34 -12.75
C VAL A 58 19.81 7.10 -11.79
N LEU A 59 19.65 7.94 -10.79
CA LEU A 59 18.55 7.83 -9.83
C LEU A 59 17.17 8.05 -10.48
N ILE A 60 17.05 9.04 -11.34
CA ILE A 60 15.78 9.34 -12.04
C ILE A 60 15.43 8.22 -13.03
N GLY A 61 16.41 7.74 -13.80
CA GLY A 61 16.20 6.64 -14.74
C GLY A 61 15.85 5.32 -14.06
N GLY A 62 16.51 4.98 -12.96
CA GLY A 62 16.24 3.76 -12.19
C GLY A 62 14.87 3.77 -11.49
N ALA A 63 14.47 4.92 -10.92
CA ALA A 63 13.18 5.05 -10.26
C ALA A 63 12.01 4.93 -11.26
N ALA A 64 12.14 5.49 -12.45
CA ALA A 64 11.11 5.39 -13.50
C ALA A 64 10.89 3.94 -13.97
N GLN A 65 11.95 3.15 -14.08
CA GLN A 65 11.89 1.75 -14.46
C GLN A 65 11.20 0.89 -13.38
N LEU A 66 11.52 1.08 -12.11
CA LEU A 66 10.90 0.36 -10.99
C LEU A 66 9.39 0.64 -10.85
N LEU A 67 8.94 1.83 -11.24
CA LEU A 67 7.52 2.20 -11.23
C LEU A 67 6.74 1.60 -12.40
N ASN A 68 7.40 1.39 -13.55
CA ASN A 68 6.77 0.84 -14.75
C ASN A 68 6.73 -0.70 -14.77
N ASP A 69 7.63 -1.38 -14.06
CA ASP A 69 7.72 -2.85 -14.08
C ASP A 69 6.75 -3.56 -13.14
N LYS A 70 5.94 -2.82 -12.37
CA LYS A 70 4.92 -3.45 -11.51
C LYS A 70 3.75 -3.91 -12.39
N PRO A 71 3.54 -5.22 -12.58
CA PRO A 71 2.41 -5.70 -13.35
C PRO A 71 1.12 -5.22 -12.68
N VAL A 72 0.29 -4.51 -13.44
CA VAL A 72 -1.02 -4.05 -12.95
C VAL A 72 -1.84 -5.28 -12.59
N SER A 73 -2.23 -5.40 -11.32
CA SER A 73 -3.04 -6.52 -10.85
C SER A 73 -4.50 -6.35 -11.27
N ALA A 74 -5.24 -7.46 -11.39
CA ALA A 74 -6.66 -7.41 -11.66
C ALA A 74 -7.43 -6.63 -10.58
N ASP A 75 -6.99 -6.75 -9.33
CA ASP A 75 -7.55 -6.03 -8.18
C ASP A 75 -7.38 -4.51 -8.33
N GLU A 76 -6.22 -4.06 -8.83
CA GLU A 76 -5.97 -2.63 -9.05
C GLU A 76 -6.88 -2.06 -10.15
N VAL A 77 -7.08 -2.79 -11.25
CA VAL A 77 -8.01 -2.39 -12.30
C VAL A 77 -9.44 -2.36 -11.77
N PHE A 78 -9.83 -3.37 -10.99
CA PHE A 78 -11.13 -3.42 -10.34
C PHE A 78 -11.36 -2.20 -9.44
N TRP A 79 -10.38 -1.85 -8.59
CA TRP A 79 -10.50 -0.68 -7.71
C TRP A 79 -10.60 0.62 -8.47
N LYS A 80 -9.88 0.78 -9.57
CA LYS A 80 -10.03 1.94 -10.47
C LYS A 80 -11.45 2.01 -11.04
N ALA A 81 -12.02 0.89 -11.46
CA ALA A 81 -13.39 0.83 -11.96
C ALA A 81 -14.43 1.14 -10.87
N VAL A 82 -14.27 0.60 -9.65
CA VAL A 82 -15.14 0.89 -8.50
C VAL A 82 -15.10 2.39 -8.14
N GLN A 83 -13.91 2.96 -8.02
CA GLN A 83 -13.76 4.39 -7.71
C GLN A 83 -14.37 5.28 -8.80
N GLN A 84 -14.18 4.91 -10.06
CA GLN A 84 -14.77 5.64 -11.18
C GLN A 84 -16.30 5.50 -11.20
N SER A 85 -16.85 4.32 -10.93
CA SER A 85 -18.30 4.10 -10.84
C SER A 85 -18.92 4.99 -9.76
N ARG A 86 -18.33 5.01 -8.57
CA ARG A 86 -18.78 5.87 -7.48
C ARG A 86 -18.68 7.35 -7.83
N LYS A 87 -17.56 7.78 -8.42
CA LYS A 87 -17.34 9.17 -8.85
C LYS A 87 -18.35 9.59 -9.92
N SER A 88 -18.63 8.71 -10.89
CA SER A 88 -19.63 8.97 -11.93
C SER A 88 -21.03 9.09 -11.32
N ALA A 89 -21.42 8.19 -10.42
CA ALA A 89 -22.73 8.22 -9.75
C ALA A 89 -22.95 9.52 -8.95
N LEU A 90 -21.95 9.93 -8.16
CA LEU A 90 -21.99 11.19 -7.42
C LEU A 90 -22.05 12.42 -8.34
N LYS A 91 -21.36 12.38 -9.49
CA LYS A 91 -21.30 13.51 -10.43
C LYS A 91 -22.57 13.63 -11.27
N SER A 92 -23.08 12.49 -11.76
CA SER A 92 -24.26 12.47 -12.65
C SER A 92 -25.58 12.56 -11.84
N GLY A 93 -25.56 12.22 -10.54
CA GLY A 93 -26.78 12.10 -9.73
C GLY A 93 -27.67 10.91 -10.15
N THR A 94 -27.13 9.97 -10.93
CA THR A 94 -27.84 8.79 -11.45
C THR A 94 -27.15 7.51 -11.03
N GLU A 95 -27.87 6.38 -11.12
CA GLU A 95 -27.30 5.06 -10.86
C GLU A 95 -26.27 4.70 -11.92
N VAL A 96 -25.11 4.15 -11.49
CA VAL A 96 -24.05 3.65 -12.34
C VAL A 96 -23.88 2.16 -12.12
N ARG A 97 -23.73 1.40 -13.20
CA ARG A 97 -23.58 -0.06 -13.16
C ARG A 97 -22.17 -0.45 -13.53
N LEU A 98 -21.58 -1.29 -12.68
CA LEU A 98 -20.29 -1.93 -12.93
C LEU A 98 -20.52 -3.38 -13.34
N THR A 99 -20.04 -3.74 -14.52
CA THR A 99 -20.17 -5.10 -15.10
C THR A 99 -18.77 -5.63 -15.42
N PHE A 100 -18.60 -6.94 -15.34
CA PHE A 100 -17.41 -7.61 -15.86
C PHE A 100 -17.74 -8.23 -17.23
N LEU A 101 -16.96 -7.91 -18.23
CA LEU A 101 -17.06 -8.48 -19.57
C LEU A 101 -15.89 -9.43 -19.80
N ASP A 102 -16.23 -10.66 -20.23
CA ASP A 102 -15.27 -11.66 -20.70
C ASP A 102 -15.57 -11.92 -22.19
N ASP A 103 -14.89 -11.17 -23.05
CA ASP A 103 -15.04 -11.26 -24.50
C ASP A 103 -13.79 -11.92 -25.10
N LYS A 104 -13.99 -12.94 -25.92
CA LYS A 104 -12.89 -13.68 -26.57
C LYS A 104 -12.09 -12.81 -27.54
N ASP A 105 -12.72 -11.82 -28.17
CA ASP A 105 -12.09 -10.98 -29.18
C ASP A 105 -11.50 -9.71 -28.59
N LYS A 106 -12.17 -9.11 -27.59
CA LYS A 106 -11.76 -7.85 -26.94
C LYS A 106 -10.98 -8.04 -25.65
N GLY A 107 -10.94 -9.28 -25.15
CA GLY A 107 -10.34 -9.59 -23.84
C GLY A 107 -11.28 -9.33 -22.68
N LYS A 108 -10.70 -9.29 -21.47
CA LYS A 108 -11.47 -9.11 -20.23
C LYS A 108 -11.37 -7.65 -19.75
N ALA A 109 -12.51 -7.08 -19.39
CA ALA A 109 -12.60 -5.69 -18.96
C ALA A 109 -13.70 -5.50 -17.90
N PHE A 110 -13.52 -4.50 -17.04
CA PHE A 110 -14.61 -3.94 -16.27
C PHE A 110 -15.25 -2.80 -17.05
N ILE A 111 -16.56 -2.78 -17.11
CA ILE A 111 -17.34 -1.76 -17.81
C ILE A 111 -18.15 -0.98 -16.80
N VAL A 112 -17.95 0.32 -16.80
CA VAL A 112 -18.71 1.29 -16.01
C VAL A 112 -19.73 1.97 -16.94
N ASN A 113 -21.00 1.75 -16.67
CA ASN A 113 -22.10 2.32 -17.45
C ASN A 113 -22.89 3.32 -16.61
N ASP A 114 -22.81 4.59 -16.95
CA ASP A 114 -23.49 5.72 -16.32
C ASP A 114 -24.72 6.19 -17.12
N GLY A 115 -25.12 5.43 -18.15
CA GLY A 115 -26.24 5.78 -19.04
C GLY A 115 -25.85 6.70 -20.21
N THR A 116 -24.62 7.19 -20.29
CA THR A 116 -24.12 8.00 -21.41
C THR A 116 -23.21 7.19 -22.33
N ALA A 117 -21.95 7.07 -21.99
CA ALA A 117 -20.97 6.28 -22.73
C ALA A 117 -20.28 5.29 -21.77
N PRO A 118 -20.28 3.98 -22.09
CA PRO A 118 -19.60 3.01 -21.26
C PRO A 118 -18.09 3.28 -21.21
N GLN A 119 -17.52 3.29 -20.02
CA GLN A 119 -16.07 3.39 -19.81
C GLN A 119 -15.52 1.98 -19.59
N GLU A 120 -14.52 1.62 -20.39
CA GLU A 120 -13.89 0.32 -20.33
C GLU A 120 -12.55 0.39 -19.55
N PHE A 121 -12.35 -0.55 -18.64
CA PHE A 121 -11.13 -0.75 -17.88
C PHE A 121 -10.55 -2.10 -18.27
N PRO A 122 -9.71 -2.17 -19.30
CA PRO A 122 -9.17 -3.43 -19.79
C PRO A 122 -8.19 -4.03 -18.79
N LEU A 123 -8.26 -5.36 -18.64
CA LEU A 123 -7.28 -6.08 -17.86
C LEU A 123 -6.07 -6.44 -18.74
N PRO A 124 -4.84 -6.36 -18.20
CA PRO A 124 -3.64 -6.74 -18.94
C PRO A 124 -3.69 -8.21 -19.36
N ALA A 125 -3.34 -8.50 -20.61
CA ALA A 125 -3.39 -9.86 -21.18
C ALA A 125 -2.58 -10.88 -20.36
N ALA A 126 -1.45 -10.48 -19.78
CA ALA A 126 -0.63 -11.33 -18.90
C ALA A 126 -1.36 -11.77 -17.61
N THR A 127 -2.42 -11.07 -17.23
CA THR A 127 -3.16 -11.33 -15.98
C THR A 127 -4.47 -12.10 -16.22
N THR A 128 -4.89 -12.27 -17.47
CA THR A 128 -6.26 -12.64 -17.83
C THR A 128 -6.48 -14.07 -18.30
N SER A 129 -5.44 -14.87 -18.63
CA SER A 129 -5.61 -16.16 -19.30
C SER A 129 -6.65 -17.09 -18.61
N ASP A 130 -6.65 -17.12 -17.26
CA ASP A 130 -7.54 -18.02 -16.51
C ASP A 130 -8.36 -17.29 -15.44
N LEU A 131 -8.49 -15.98 -15.56
CA LEU A 131 -9.20 -15.18 -14.59
C LEU A 131 -10.70 -15.18 -14.87
N VAL A 132 -11.48 -15.57 -13.88
CA VAL A 132 -12.95 -15.42 -13.86
C VAL A 132 -13.30 -14.48 -12.73
N VAL A 133 -14.09 -13.45 -13.01
CA VAL A 133 -14.59 -12.52 -12.01
C VAL A 133 -16.10 -12.65 -11.88
N SER A 134 -16.58 -12.81 -10.65
CA SER A 134 -18.00 -12.91 -10.34
C SER A 134 -18.35 -11.95 -9.22
N PHE A 135 -19.49 -11.27 -9.35
CA PHE A 135 -20.05 -10.46 -8.27
C PHE A 135 -21.07 -11.28 -7.49
N LEU A 136 -20.92 -11.34 -6.18
CA LEU A 136 -21.73 -12.13 -5.27
C LEU A 136 -22.43 -11.22 -4.27
N VAL A 137 -23.71 -11.45 -4.03
CA VAL A 137 -24.46 -10.85 -2.93
C VAL A 137 -24.86 -11.91 -1.92
N ALA A 138 -24.93 -11.54 -0.65
CA ALA A 138 -25.47 -12.43 0.37
C ALA A 138 -26.98 -12.62 0.14
N GLN A 139 -27.41 -13.85 -0.02
CA GLN A 139 -28.82 -14.20 -0.21
C GLN A 139 -29.13 -15.51 0.49
N LYS A 140 -30.19 -15.51 1.29
CA LYS A 140 -30.70 -16.72 1.94
C LYS A 140 -31.22 -17.71 0.88
N GLY A 141 -30.74 -18.95 0.93
CA GLY A 141 -31.07 -19.98 -0.08
C GLY A 141 -30.16 -19.94 -1.32
N GLY A 142 -29.12 -19.14 -1.34
CA GLY A 142 -28.10 -19.12 -2.40
C GLY A 142 -27.04 -20.22 -2.23
N ASN A 143 -26.03 -20.20 -3.11
CA ASN A 143 -24.89 -21.10 -3.00
C ASN A 143 -24.03 -20.74 -1.78
N ALA A 144 -23.64 -21.75 -1.01
CA ALA A 144 -22.80 -21.54 0.16
C ALA A 144 -21.32 -21.39 -0.23
N VAL A 145 -20.72 -20.27 0.16
CA VAL A 145 -19.30 -19.96 -0.07
C VAL A 145 -18.63 -19.70 1.27
N LEU A 146 -17.41 -20.22 1.45
CA LEU A 146 -16.63 -20.00 2.66
C LEU A 146 -15.94 -18.64 2.57
N VAL A 147 -16.31 -17.71 3.47
CA VAL A 147 -15.76 -16.36 3.55
C VAL A 147 -15.19 -16.15 4.95
N GLY A 148 -13.88 -15.95 5.06
CA GLY A 148 -13.22 -15.74 6.36
C GLY A 148 -13.47 -16.84 7.39
N GLY A 149 -13.64 -18.10 6.95
CA GLY A 149 -13.97 -19.24 7.80
C GLY A 149 -15.47 -19.40 8.13
N THR A 150 -16.33 -18.50 7.64
CA THR A 150 -17.79 -18.58 7.83
C THR A 150 -18.48 -18.97 6.53
N LEU A 151 -19.42 -19.90 6.59
CA LEU A 151 -20.23 -20.29 5.44
C LEU A 151 -21.32 -19.25 5.19
N VAL A 152 -21.25 -18.57 4.06
CA VAL A 152 -22.21 -17.54 3.64
C VAL A 152 -22.93 -17.98 2.38
N GLU A 153 -24.25 -17.96 2.43
CA GLU A 153 -25.07 -18.22 1.24
C GLU A 153 -25.02 -17.00 0.32
N THR A 154 -24.64 -17.18 -0.93
CA THR A 154 -24.44 -16.12 -1.91
C THR A 154 -25.12 -16.41 -3.22
N GLN A 155 -25.51 -15.36 -3.93
CA GLN A 155 -26.00 -15.43 -5.31
C GLN A 155 -25.11 -14.56 -6.20
N THR A 156 -24.83 -15.06 -7.41
CA THR A 156 -24.13 -14.29 -8.43
C THR A 156 -25.06 -13.26 -9.04
N ILE A 157 -24.57 -12.02 -9.12
CA ILE A 157 -25.24 -10.91 -9.80
C ILE A 157 -24.47 -10.50 -11.06
N PRO A 158 -25.15 -10.06 -12.13
CA PRO A 158 -24.50 -9.67 -13.38
C PRO A 158 -23.78 -8.32 -13.30
N PHE A 159 -24.16 -7.44 -12.38
CA PHE A 159 -23.60 -6.11 -12.19
C PHE A 159 -23.74 -5.65 -10.75
N ALA A 160 -22.84 -4.77 -10.32
CA ALA A 160 -22.97 -4.01 -9.09
C ALA A 160 -23.50 -2.60 -9.39
N VAL A 161 -24.36 -2.07 -8.50
CA VAL A 161 -24.95 -0.73 -8.65
C VAL A 161 -24.32 0.25 -7.67
N PHE A 162 -23.99 1.43 -8.16
CA PHE A 162 -23.52 2.58 -7.40
C PHE A 162 -24.59 3.67 -7.46
N TYR A 163 -24.98 4.17 -6.32
CA TYR A 163 -26.08 5.13 -6.18
C TYR A 163 -25.57 6.57 -6.14
N SER A 164 -26.49 7.51 -6.44
CA SER A 164 -26.20 8.95 -6.46
C SER A 164 -25.78 9.55 -5.12
N ASP A 165 -26.07 8.87 -4.02
CA ASP A 165 -25.66 9.24 -2.65
C ASP A 165 -24.25 8.78 -2.30
N GLY A 166 -23.56 8.07 -3.22
CA GLY A 166 -22.23 7.54 -3.04
C GLY A 166 -22.16 6.18 -2.35
N THR A 167 -23.29 5.54 -2.10
CA THR A 167 -23.37 4.16 -1.63
C THR A 167 -23.34 3.17 -2.79
N CYS A 168 -23.21 1.89 -2.52
CA CYS A 168 -23.30 0.84 -3.53
C CYS A 168 -24.07 -0.39 -3.00
N THR A 169 -24.49 -1.26 -3.90
CA THR A 169 -24.99 -2.58 -3.53
C THR A 169 -23.97 -3.29 -2.66
N ALA A 170 -24.40 -3.90 -1.55
CA ALA A 170 -23.52 -4.77 -0.76
C ALA A 170 -23.15 -6.00 -1.60
N PHE A 171 -21.90 -6.08 -2.06
CA PHE A 171 -21.42 -7.19 -2.89
C PHE A 171 -20.01 -7.60 -2.54
N ARG A 172 -19.64 -8.80 -2.96
CA ARG A 172 -18.28 -9.33 -2.93
C ARG A 172 -17.82 -9.58 -4.35
N ALA A 173 -16.59 -9.20 -4.68
CA ALA A 173 -15.96 -9.55 -5.93
C ALA A 173 -15.10 -10.79 -5.72
N GLN A 174 -15.41 -11.86 -6.43
CA GLN A 174 -14.65 -13.11 -6.43
C GLN A 174 -13.77 -13.16 -7.68
N PHE A 175 -12.48 -13.27 -7.46
CA PHE A 175 -11.47 -13.46 -8.50
C PHE A 175 -10.98 -14.90 -8.44
N GLN A 176 -11.31 -15.68 -9.46
CA GLN A 176 -10.88 -17.08 -9.58
C GLN A 176 -9.81 -17.19 -10.65
N ARG A 177 -8.66 -17.77 -10.30
CA ARG A 177 -7.57 -18.06 -11.22
C ARG A 177 -7.13 -19.50 -11.03
N GLY A 178 -7.41 -20.38 -12.00
CA GLY A 178 -7.19 -21.80 -11.84
C GLY A 178 -7.90 -22.33 -10.59
N THR A 179 -7.15 -22.86 -9.64
CA THR A 179 -7.67 -23.36 -8.34
C THR A 179 -7.69 -22.30 -7.24
N GLY A 180 -7.04 -21.15 -7.46
CA GLY A 180 -6.99 -20.06 -6.49
C GLY A 180 -8.23 -19.18 -6.56
N VAL A 181 -8.83 -18.91 -5.40
CA VAL A 181 -9.96 -17.98 -5.24
C VAL A 181 -9.56 -16.88 -4.30
N HIS A 182 -9.65 -15.64 -4.78
CA HIS A 182 -9.48 -14.43 -3.97
C HIS A 182 -10.80 -13.69 -3.90
N MET A 183 -11.20 -13.26 -2.70
CA MET A 183 -12.49 -12.60 -2.48
C MET A 183 -12.26 -11.23 -1.85
N LEU A 184 -12.85 -10.21 -2.45
CA LEU A 184 -12.86 -8.84 -1.94
C LEU A 184 -14.28 -8.52 -1.47
N GLU A 185 -14.43 -8.16 -0.21
CA GLU A 185 -15.68 -7.66 0.34
C GLU A 185 -15.73 -6.14 0.23
N ILE A 186 -16.84 -5.61 -0.26
CA ILE A 186 -17.03 -4.18 -0.47
C ILE A 186 -18.03 -3.66 0.55
N ASP A 187 -17.62 -2.64 1.30
CA ASP A 187 -18.50 -1.92 2.22
C ASP A 187 -19.53 -1.09 1.43
N PRO A 188 -20.85 -1.30 1.63
CA PRO A 188 -21.87 -0.64 0.86
C PRO A 188 -21.93 0.89 1.07
N TRP A 189 -21.46 1.41 2.20
CA TRP A 189 -21.51 2.82 2.52
C TRP A 189 -20.37 3.62 1.89
N THR A 190 -19.19 3.04 1.91
CA THR A 190 -17.97 3.71 1.42
C THR A 190 -17.56 3.24 0.04
N CYS A 191 -18.10 2.10 -0.44
CA CYS A 191 -17.66 1.37 -1.64
C CYS A 191 -16.15 1.10 -1.63
N ALA A 192 -15.59 0.90 -0.43
CA ALA A 192 -14.19 0.61 -0.20
C ALA A 192 -14.02 -0.87 0.20
N PRO A 193 -12.81 -1.43 0.11
CA PRO A 193 -12.56 -2.79 0.57
C PRO A 193 -12.73 -2.87 2.09
N VAL A 194 -13.43 -3.90 2.55
CA VAL A 194 -13.43 -4.29 3.96
C VAL A 194 -12.12 -5.00 4.23
N LEU A 195 -11.26 -4.37 5.02
CA LEU A 195 -10.01 -5.00 5.43
C LEU A 195 -10.31 -6.14 6.40
N PRO A 196 -9.64 -7.30 6.24
CA PRO A 196 -9.77 -8.37 7.22
C PRO A 196 -9.35 -7.85 8.60
N PRO A 197 -9.98 -8.31 9.68
CA PRO A 197 -9.57 -7.94 11.02
C PRO A 197 -8.09 -8.27 11.20
N ILE A 198 -7.33 -7.32 11.76
CA ILE A 198 -5.92 -7.53 12.06
C ILE A 198 -5.84 -8.62 13.13
N ASP A 199 -5.34 -9.79 12.77
CA ASP A 199 -5.02 -10.83 13.75
C ASP A 199 -3.82 -10.35 14.58
N PRO A 200 -3.97 -10.08 15.88
CA PRO A 200 -2.87 -9.60 16.71
C PRO A 200 -1.74 -10.65 16.87
N ASN A 201 -1.98 -11.90 16.48
CA ASN A 201 -1.01 -13.00 16.53
C ASN A 201 -0.42 -13.34 15.15
N ALA A 202 -0.81 -12.62 14.09
CA ALA A 202 -0.24 -12.86 12.77
C ALA A 202 1.25 -12.46 12.75
N PRO A 203 2.14 -13.29 12.18
CA PRO A 203 3.53 -12.91 12.00
C PRO A 203 3.62 -11.67 11.11
N PRO A 204 4.59 -10.75 11.36
CA PRO A 204 4.76 -9.56 10.54
C PRO A 204 5.02 -9.96 9.07
N PRO A 205 4.50 -9.20 8.11
CA PRO A 205 4.75 -9.47 6.70
C PRO A 205 6.26 -9.40 6.41
N THR A 206 6.80 -10.45 5.80
CA THR A 206 8.21 -10.59 5.39
C THR A 206 8.49 -9.84 4.08
#